data_508ff48f3235704f253c94c0b020382a
#
_entry.id   508ff48f3235704f253c94c0b020382a
#
_cell.length_a   1.000
_cell.length_b   1.000
_cell.length_c   1.000
_cell.angle_alpha   90.00
_cell.angle_beta   90.00
_cell.angle_gamma   90.00
#
_symmetry.space_group_name_H-M   'P 1'
#
loop_
_entity.id
_entity.type
_entity.pdbx_description
1 polymer ?
#
loop_
_entity_poly.entity_id
_entity_poly.type
_entity_poly.pdbx_seq_one_letter_code
_entity_poly.pdbx_strand_id
1 'polypeptide(L)'
;AQLSTTVHTDKTRGDDHGIIILEFENGVTARAEESWTKPGGMDDRAEIHGTEGVAYADVLQGNSIQTYSNKGVGYAVEKAGNTVGWSYTMYEENWNYGFPQEMEHFVDCVRHNKEPLVTGEDGRAVMEIIFAAYESAGTGKKVGLPFSTEAAKPWDLWKNRD
;
A
#
# COMPACT_ATOMS: atom_id res chain seq x y z
N ALA A 1 15.77 -1.39 2.47
CA ALA A 1 14.65 -2.06 1.79
C ALA A 1 15.13 -3.30 1.05
N GLN A 2 14.21 -4.22 0.78
CA GLN A 2 14.40 -5.37 -0.10
C GLN A 2 13.28 -5.35 -1.15
N LEU A 3 13.67 -5.33 -2.42
CA LEU A 3 12.75 -5.35 -3.55
C LEU A 3 13.05 -6.53 -4.45
N SER A 4 12.03 -7.09 -5.10
CA SER A 4 12.17 -8.17 -6.07
C SER A 4 11.19 -8.04 -7.22
N THR A 5 11.53 -8.62 -8.37
CA THR A 5 10.64 -8.84 -9.50
C THR A 5 10.71 -10.32 -9.82
N THR A 6 9.72 -11.09 -9.39
CA THR A 6 9.76 -12.56 -9.45
C THR A 6 8.72 -13.14 -10.39
N VAL A 7 7.58 -12.48 -10.55
CA VAL A 7 6.45 -12.97 -11.35
C VAL A 7 6.26 -12.14 -12.62
N HIS A 8 6.30 -10.80 -12.50
CA HIS A 8 6.02 -9.89 -13.61
C HIS A 8 7.29 -9.41 -14.32
N THR A 9 8.25 -10.29 -14.50
CA THR A 9 9.58 -9.99 -15.10
C THR A 9 9.52 -9.43 -16.51
N ASP A 10 8.44 -9.74 -17.24
CA ASP A 10 8.17 -9.29 -18.62
C ASP A 10 7.29 -8.02 -18.69
N LYS A 11 6.71 -7.60 -17.57
CA LYS A 11 5.72 -6.51 -17.53
C LYS A 11 6.20 -5.24 -16.87
N THR A 12 7.13 -5.34 -15.93
CA THR A 12 7.61 -4.18 -15.18
C THR A 12 9.14 -4.13 -15.07
N ARG A 13 9.68 -2.91 -15.03
CA ARG A 13 11.05 -2.63 -14.64
C ARG A 13 11.18 -2.39 -13.12
N GLY A 14 10.08 -2.09 -12.46
CA GLY A 14 9.97 -1.96 -11.01
C GLY A 14 9.88 -3.31 -10.31
N ASP A 15 9.65 -3.26 -9.02
CA ASP A 15 9.37 -4.43 -8.20
C ASP A 15 7.95 -4.97 -8.43
N ASP A 16 7.73 -6.20 -8.05
CA ASP A 16 6.42 -6.82 -7.88
C ASP A 16 6.20 -7.30 -6.45
N HIS A 17 7.23 -7.19 -5.62
CA HIS A 17 7.19 -7.42 -4.18
C HIS A 17 8.30 -6.59 -3.49
N GLY A 18 7.92 -5.92 -2.40
CA GLY A 18 8.82 -5.07 -1.64
C GLY A 18 8.60 -5.16 -0.14
N ILE A 19 9.69 -5.08 0.62
CA ILE A 19 9.69 -4.94 2.07
C ILE A 19 10.55 -3.74 2.43
N ILE A 20 9.94 -2.79 3.13
CA ILE A 20 10.59 -1.57 3.60
C ILE A 20 10.58 -1.57 5.12
N ILE A 21 11.72 -1.28 5.74
CA ILE A 21 11.82 -1.02 7.17
C ILE A 21 12.18 0.45 7.34
N LEU A 22 11.38 1.16 8.11
CA LEU A 22 11.58 2.56 8.49
C LEU A 22 11.96 2.64 9.96
N GLU A 23 13.00 3.37 10.26
CA GLU A 23 13.42 3.69 11.62
C GLU A 23 13.26 5.19 11.84
N PHE A 24 12.49 5.56 12.86
CA PHE A 24 12.22 6.94 13.22
C PHE A 24 13.18 7.42 14.30
N GLU A 25 13.45 8.72 14.34
CA GLU A 25 14.35 9.33 15.32
C GLU A 25 13.92 9.09 16.78
N ASN A 26 12.63 8.96 17.02
CA ASN A 26 12.05 8.64 18.34
C ASN A 26 12.15 7.16 18.74
N GLY A 27 12.82 6.32 17.93
CA GLY A 27 13.01 4.90 18.19
C GLY A 27 11.87 3.99 17.70
N VAL A 28 10.81 4.54 17.12
CA VAL A 28 9.75 3.76 16.48
C VAL A 28 10.30 3.08 15.22
N THR A 29 9.87 1.85 14.98
CA THR A 29 10.17 1.13 13.74
C THR A 29 8.87 0.76 13.06
N ALA A 30 8.78 0.99 11.76
CA ALA A 30 7.68 0.54 10.93
C ALA A 30 8.16 -0.41 9.82
N ARG A 31 7.28 -1.32 9.41
CA ARG A 31 7.46 -2.21 8.26
C ARG A 31 6.30 -2.02 7.31
N ALA A 32 6.59 -1.75 6.05
CA ALA A 32 5.64 -1.85 4.95
C ALA A 32 6.01 -3.06 4.07
N GLU A 33 5.02 -3.85 3.71
CA GLU A 33 5.15 -4.97 2.78
C GLU A 33 4.10 -4.83 1.71
N GLU A 34 4.55 -4.66 0.47
CA GLU A 34 3.72 -4.45 -0.70
C GLU A 34 3.95 -5.57 -1.71
N SER A 35 2.89 -6.15 -2.23
CA SER A 35 2.98 -7.18 -3.25
C SER A 35 1.75 -7.21 -4.12
N TRP A 36 1.95 -7.30 -5.43
CA TRP A 36 0.87 -7.53 -6.39
C TRP A 36 0.99 -8.87 -7.14
N THR A 37 1.75 -9.79 -6.53
CA THR A 37 1.94 -11.15 -7.04
C THR A 37 1.25 -12.21 -6.20
N LYS A 38 0.84 -11.87 -4.97
CA LYS A 38 0.17 -12.81 -4.06
C LYS A 38 -1.25 -13.07 -4.57
N PRO A 39 -1.65 -14.33 -4.82
CA PRO A 39 -3.02 -14.66 -5.18
C PRO A 39 -3.96 -14.50 -3.98
N GLY A 40 -5.24 -14.28 -4.24
CA GLY A 40 -6.27 -14.19 -3.19
C GLY A 40 -7.04 -12.87 -3.16
N GLY A 41 -6.76 -11.96 -4.09
CA GLY A 41 -7.39 -10.64 -4.15
C GLY A 41 -6.62 -9.59 -3.37
N MET A 42 -7.27 -8.48 -3.08
CA MET A 42 -6.67 -7.43 -2.24
C MET A 42 -6.54 -7.89 -0.79
N ASP A 43 -5.48 -7.44 -0.13
CA ASP A 43 -5.21 -7.60 1.29
C ASP A 43 -4.62 -6.27 1.78
N ASP A 44 -5.39 -5.50 2.52
CA ASP A 44 -4.98 -4.19 3.02
C ASP A 44 -5.19 -4.14 4.54
N ARG A 45 -4.11 -4.40 5.24
CA ARG A 45 -4.07 -4.51 6.69
C ARG A 45 -3.01 -3.63 7.29
N ALA A 46 -3.30 -3.10 8.47
CA ALA A 46 -2.34 -2.38 9.29
C ALA A 46 -2.40 -2.86 10.75
N GLU A 47 -1.28 -2.86 11.41
CA GLU A 47 -1.18 -3.12 12.84
C GLU A 47 -0.26 -2.11 13.51
N ILE A 48 -0.62 -1.66 14.69
CA ILE A 48 0.15 -0.71 15.50
C ILE A 48 0.32 -1.31 16.88
N HIS A 49 1.57 -1.42 17.32
CA HIS A 49 1.94 -1.88 18.66
C HIS A 49 2.53 -0.71 19.44
N GLY A 50 1.85 -0.28 20.50
CA GLY A 50 2.30 0.73 21.43
C GLY A 50 2.64 0.13 22.80
N THR A 51 3.18 0.96 23.68
CA THR A 51 3.54 0.54 25.06
C THR A 51 2.33 0.24 25.92
N GLU A 52 1.16 0.76 25.57
CA GLU A 52 -0.07 0.60 26.38
C GLU A 52 -1.20 -0.10 25.61
N GLY A 53 -0.97 -0.53 24.36
CA GLY A 53 -2.02 -1.17 23.59
C GLY A 53 -1.60 -1.52 22.17
N VAL A 54 -2.53 -2.18 21.49
CA VAL A 54 -2.39 -2.61 20.10
C VAL A 54 -3.65 -2.28 19.31
N ALA A 55 -3.50 -1.95 18.03
CA ALA A 55 -4.60 -1.79 17.11
C ALA A 55 -4.36 -2.60 15.84
N TYR A 56 -5.43 -3.22 15.34
CA TYR A 56 -5.47 -3.92 14.07
C TYR A 56 -6.53 -3.29 13.19
N ALA A 57 -6.18 -2.98 11.96
CA ALA A 57 -7.11 -2.51 10.94
C ALA A 57 -7.05 -3.45 9.73
N ASP A 58 -8.21 -3.75 9.18
CA ASP A 58 -8.35 -4.59 7.99
C ASP A 58 -9.50 -4.03 7.16
N VAL A 59 -9.16 -3.46 6.01
CA VAL A 59 -10.14 -2.80 5.14
C VAL A 59 -10.99 -3.82 4.39
N LEU A 60 -10.46 -5.01 4.13
CA LEU A 60 -11.08 -6.00 3.25
C LEU A 60 -11.64 -7.21 3.99
N GLN A 61 -10.84 -7.80 4.87
CA GLN A 61 -11.19 -9.04 5.56
C GLN A 61 -11.86 -8.80 6.91
N GLY A 62 -11.86 -7.57 7.39
CA GLY A 62 -12.63 -7.12 8.55
C GLY A 62 -14.15 -7.11 8.32
N ASN A 63 -14.59 -7.43 7.10
CA ASN A 63 -16.00 -7.55 6.75
C ASN A 63 -16.67 -8.75 7.48
N SER A 64 -17.92 -8.57 7.84
CA SER A 64 -18.70 -9.57 8.57
C SER A 64 -19.12 -10.80 7.73
N ILE A 65 -18.94 -10.77 6.41
CA ILE A 65 -19.41 -11.83 5.52
C ILE A 65 -18.22 -12.56 4.88
N GLN A 66 -18.10 -13.83 5.24
CA GLN A 66 -17.20 -14.77 4.61
C GLN A 66 -18.02 -15.88 3.98
N THR A 67 -17.81 -16.17 2.71
CA THR A 67 -18.59 -17.17 1.97
C THR A 67 -17.69 -18.24 1.35
N TYR A 68 -18.25 -19.43 1.25
CA TYR A 68 -17.66 -20.52 0.46
C TYR A 68 -18.65 -20.94 -0.62
N SER A 69 -18.20 -21.01 -1.86
CA SER A 69 -19.03 -21.46 -2.97
C SER A 69 -18.23 -22.35 -3.94
N ASN A 70 -18.81 -23.50 -4.25
CA ASN A 70 -18.23 -24.41 -5.25
C ASN A 70 -18.42 -23.91 -6.70
N LYS A 71 -19.39 -23.01 -6.92
CA LYS A 71 -19.74 -22.51 -8.26
C LYS A 71 -19.42 -21.03 -8.44
N GLY A 72 -19.07 -20.36 -7.36
CA GLY A 72 -18.99 -18.92 -7.31
C GLY A 72 -20.34 -18.27 -7.02
N VAL A 73 -20.31 -16.96 -6.84
CA VAL A 73 -21.48 -16.10 -6.65
C VAL A 73 -21.51 -15.01 -7.72
N GLY A 74 -22.67 -14.46 -7.99
CA GLY A 74 -22.82 -13.44 -9.03
C GLY A 74 -22.30 -12.04 -8.66
N TYR A 75 -21.68 -11.90 -7.49
CA TYR A 75 -21.06 -10.66 -7.04
C TYR A 75 -19.58 -10.66 -7.39
N ALA A 76 -19.13 -9.61 -8.07
CA ALA A 76 -17.73 -9.44 -8.40
C ALA A 76 -16.98 -8.88 -7.18
N VAL A 77 -15.88 -9.54 -6.81
CA VAL A 77 -14.94 -9.04 -5.82
C VAL A 77 -13.79 -8.35 -6.56
N GLU A 78 -13.42 -7.16 -6.15
CA GLU A 78 -12.34 -6.43 -6.80
C GLU A 78 -11.04 -7.25 -6.82
N LYS A 79 -10.41 -7.28 -7.99
CA LYS A 79 -9.14 -7.99 -8.23
C LYS A 79 -9.12 -9.50 -7.93
N ALA A 80 -10.26 -10.09 -7.62
CA ALA A 80 -10.39 -11.53 -7.60
C ALA A 80 -10.80 -12.03 -9.00
N GLY A 81 -10.13 -13.04 -9.51
CA GLY A 81 -10.41 -13.61 -10.83
C GLY A 81 -11.77 -14.31 -10.91
N ASN A 82 -12.29 -14.79 -9.79
CA ASN A 82 -13.60 -15.40 -9.61
C ASN A 82 -13.96 -15.48 -8.12
N THR A 83 -15.16 -15.94 -7.82
CA THR A 83 -15.68 -16.14 -6.46
C THR A 83 -15.84 -17.60 -6.07
N VAL A 84 -15.18 -18.54 -6.78
CA VAL A 84 -15.15 -19.95 -6.42
C VAL A 84 -14.22 -20.18 -5.23
N GLY A 85 -14.66 -20.98 -4.28
CA GLY A 85 -13.96 -21.23 -3.03
C GLY A 85 -14.34 -20.22 -1.95
N TRP A 86 -13.42 -19.95 -1.04
CA TRP A 86 -13.58 -18.93 -0.02
C TRP A 86 -13.48 -17.52 -0.61
N SER A 87 -14.42 -16.66 -0.26
CA SER A 87 -14.40 -15.25 -0.62
C SER A 87 -14.89 -14.37 0.52
N TYR A 88 -14.40 -13.14 0.54
CA TYR A 88 -14.79 -12.09 1.47
C TYR A 88 -15.66 -11.11 0.67
N THR A 89 -16.97 -11.29 0.76
CA THR A 89 -17.91 -10.47 0.00
C THR A 89 -18.11 -9.13 0.69
N MET A 90 -17.72 -8.06 0.02
CA MET A 90 -17.90 -6.71 0.51
C MET A 90 -19.03 -6.05 -0.27
N TYR A 91 -20.14 -5.81 0.42
CA TYR A 91 -21.23 -4.98 -0.11
C TYR A 91 -20.88 -3.50 0.05
N GLU A 92 -21.36 -2.67 -0.86
CA GLU A 92 -21.07 -1.24 -0.85
C GLU A 92 -19.54 -0.95 -0.85
N GLU A 93 -18.82 -1.60 -1.77
CA GLU A 93 -17.36 -1.61 -1.83
C GLU A 93 -16.78 -0.19 -1.83
N ASN A 94 -17.32 0.70 -2.67
CA ASN A 94 -16.87 2.09 -2.73
C ASN A 94 -17.06 2.84 -1.41
N TRP A 95 -18.13 2.54 -0.68
CA TRP A 95 -18.41 3.13 0.63
C TRP A 95 -17.42 2.63 1.68
N ASN A 96 -17.15 1.33 1.69
CA ASN A 96 -16.22 0.71 2.64
C ASN A 96 -14.77 1.15 2.41
N TYR A 97 -14.39 1.43 1.15
CA TYR A 97 -13.07 2.02 0.84
C TYR A 97 -12.98 3.52 1.13
N GLY A 98 -14.06 4.15 1.51
CA GLY A 98 -14.07 5.54 1.91
C GLY A 98 -14.14 6.56 0.76
N PHE A 99 -14.33 6.15 -0.50
CA PHE A 99 -14.37 7.08 -1.63
C PHE A 99 -15.44 8.16 -1.53
N PRO A 100 -16.70 7.87 -1.13
CA PRO A 100 -17.68 8.93 -0.95
C PRO A 100 -17.30 9.90 0.17
N GLN A 101 -16.76 9.39 1.28
CA GLN A 101 -16.31 10.18 2.42
C GLN A 101 -15.12 11.08 2.05
N GLU A 102 -14.16 10.55 1.28
CA GLU A 102 -13.03 11.31 0.77
C GLU A 102 -13.49 12.46 -0.13
N MET A 103 -14.40 12.19 -1.07
CA MET A 103 -14.95 13.21 -1.96
C MET A 103 -15.74 14.27 -1.20
N GLU A 104 -16.56 13.88 -0.22
CA GLU A 104 -17.30 14.81 0.63
C GLU A 104 -16.36 15.72 1.42
N HIS A 105 -15.32 15.11 2.04
CA HIS A 105 -14.28 15.83 2.78
C HIS A 105 -13.55 16.82 1.87
N PHE A 106 -13.15 16.41 0.68
CA PHE A 106 -12.43 17.26 -0.26
C PHE A 106 -13.28 18.45 -0.73
N VAL A 107 -14.56 18.22 -1.04
CA VAL A 107 -15.51 19.29 -1.40
C VAL A 107 -15.70 20.25 -0.21
N ASP A 108 -15.81 19.74 1.02
CA ASP A 108 -15.92 20.58 2.23
C ASP A 108 -14.68 21.45 2.42
N CYS A 109 -13.48 20.89 2.22
CA CYS A 109 -12.22 21.64 2.28
C CYS A 109 -12.19 22.80 1.26
N VAL A 110 -12.61 22.53 0.01
CA VAL A 110 -12.65 23.56 -1.03
C VAL A 110 -13.68 24.65 -0.69
N ARG A 111 -14.89 24.27 -0.25
CA ARG A 111 -15.97 25.21 0.06
C ARG A 111 -15.68 26.12 1.25
N HIS A 112 -14.96 25.61 2.23
CA HIS A 112 -14.70 26.33 3.47
C HIS A 112 -13.24 26.75 3.65
N ASN A 113 -12.42 26.60 2.60
CA ASN A 113 -10.97 26.91 2.61
C ASN A 113 -10.25 26.25 3.80
N LYS A 114 -10.54 24.95 4.01
CA LYS A 114 -9.89 24.13 5.04
C LYS A 114 -8.76 23.32 4.44
N GLU A 115 -7.77 23.02 5.23
CA GLU A 115 -6.72 22.09 4.87
C GLU A 115 -7.27 20.65 4.84
N PRO A 116 -6.97 19.84 3.80
CA PRO A 116 -7.36 18.45 3.77
C PRO A 116 -6.58 17.60 4.77
N LEU A 117 -7.17 16.46 5.19
CA LEU A 117 -6.52 15.51 6.10
C LEU A 117 -5.23 14.93 5.53
N VAL A 118 -5.17 14.76 4.22
CA VAL A 118 -3.96 14.33 3.50
C VAL A 118 -3.64 15.39 2.47
N THR A 119 -2.44 15.94 2.56
CA THR A 119 -1.97 17.06 1.76
C THR A 119 -1.07 16.61 0.61
N GLY A 120 -0.71 17.54 -0.28
CA GLY A 120 0.31 17.30 -1.30
C GLY A 120 1.69 17.06 -0.70
N GLU A 121 1.99 17.67 0.45
CA GLU A 121 3.22 17.49 1.21
C GLU A 121 3.32 16.06 1.76
N ASP A 122 2.22 15.50 2.26
CA ASP A 122 2.16 14.10 2.69
C ASP A 122 2.42 13.14 1.51
N GLY A 123 1.79 13.41 0.36
CA GLY A 123 2.04 12.66 -0.87
C GLY A 123 3.50 12.75 -1.32
N ARG A 124 4.11 13.92 -1.23
CA ARG A 124 5.54 14.12 -1.53
C ARG A 124 6.42 13.32 -0.58
N ALA A 125 6.11 13.32 0.71
CA ALA A 125 6.87 12.54 1.70
C ALA A 125 6.81 11.04 1.44
N VAL A 126 5.64 10.52 1.05
CA VAL A 126 5.50 9.11 0.64
C VAL A 126 6.36 8.80 -0.59
N MET A 127 6.33 9.67 -1.61
CA MET A 127 7.19 9.49 -2.80
C MET A 127 8.67 9.51 -2.45
N GLU A 128 9.10 10.37 -1.55
CA GLU A 128 10.47 10.45 -1.06
C GLU A 128 10.91 9.12 -0.41
N ILE A 129 10.04 8.53 0.42
CA ILE A 129 10.27 7.22 1.04
C ILE A 129 10.41 6.13 -0.03
N ILE A 130 9.54 6.13 -1.05
CA ILE A 130 9.60 5.18 -2.16
C ILE A 130 10.95 5.28 -2.90
N PHE A 131 11.38 6.48 -3.29
CA PHE A 131 12.68 6.65 -3.96
C PHE A 131 13.84 6.21 -3.06
N ALA A 132 13.81 6.55 -1.78
CA ALA A 132 14.81 6.11 -0.80
C ALA A 132 14.83 4.59 -0.63
N ALA A 133 13.67 3.92 -0.69
CA ALA A 133 13.58 2.46 -0.65
C ALA A 133 14.25 1.80 -1.86
N TYR A 134 14.03 2.33 -3.06
CA TYR A 134 14.71 1.84 -4.26
C TYR A 134 16.23 2.09 -4.21
N GLU A 135 16.67 3.23 -3.73
CA GLU A 135 18.09 3.52 -3.48
C GLU A 135 18.69 2.54 -2.46
N SER A 136 17.98 2.29 -1.36
CA SER A 136 18.39 1.32 -0.34
C SER A 136 18.52 -0.10 -0.91
N ALA A 137 17.55 -0.55 -1.70
CA ALA A 137 17.58 -1.85 -2.34
C ALA A 137 18.70 -1.97 -3.38
N GLY A 138 18.96 -0.91 -4.15
CA GLY A 138 20.01 -0.86 -5.17
C GLY A 138 21.43 -0.84 -4.58
N THR A 139 21.60 -0.19 -3.44
CA THR A 139 22.91 -0.05 -2.78
C THR A 139 23.19 -1.09 -1.70
N GLY A 140 22.14 -1.76 -1.21
CA GLY A 140 22.20 -2.63 -0.02
C GLY A 140 22.48 -1.87 1.28
N LYS A 141 22.26 -0.55 1.32
CA LYS A 141 22.58 0.30 2.46
C LYS A 141 21.32 0.97 3.02
N LYS A 142 21.38 1.34 4.30
CA LYS A 142 20.41 2.25 4.90
C LYS A 142 20.52 3.62 4.26
N VAL A 143 19.40 4.23 3.90
CA VAL A 143 19.31 5.59 3.33
C VAL A 143 18.67 6.51 4.37
N GLY A 144 19.30 7.67 4.58
CA GLY A 144 18.74 8.70 5.47
C GLY A 144 17.66 9.53 4.77
N LEU A 145 16.68 9.97 5.54
CA LEU A 145 15.70 10.96 5.12
C LEU A 145 16.03 12.31 5.80
N PRO A 146 15.80 13.45 5.16
CA PRO A 146 15.23 13.59 3.82
C PRO A 146 16.16 13.08 2.70
N PHE A 147 15.57 12.52 1.64
CA PHE A 147 16.26 11.99 0.47
C PHE A 147 15.86 12.75 -0.79
N SER A 148 16.83 13.09 -1.62
CA SER A 148 16.60 13.70 -2.93
C SER A 148 17.45 13.03 -4.00
N THR A 149 16.94 13.00 -5.22
CA THR A 149 17.61 12.38 -6.37
C THR A 149 17.19 13.06 -7.66
N GLU A 150 18.05 13.00 -8.68
CA GLU A 150 17.73 13.42 -10.06
C GLU A 150 17.12 12.27 -10.89
N ALA A 151 16.98 11.08 -10.33
CA ALA A 151 16.38 9.95 -11.03
C ALA A 151 14.92 10.24 -11.38
N ALA A 152 14.56 10.08 -12.65
CA ALA A 152 13.19 10.33 -13.11
C ALA A 152 12.21 9.24 -12.67
N LYS A 153 12.69 8.05 -12.39
CA LYS A 153 11.91 6.88 -12.00
C LYS A 153 12.57 6.15 -10.83
N PRO A 154 11.80 5.64 -9.87
CA PRO A 154 12.37 4.93 -8.72
C PRO A 154 13.26 3.76 -9.12
N TRP A 155 12.86 2.95 -10.08
CA TRP A 155 13.62 1.77 -10.52
C TRP A 155 14.99 2.08 -11.16
N ASP A 156 15.25 3.33 -11.59
CA ASP A 156 16.55 3.75 -12.09
C ASP A 156 17.61 3.75 -10.97
N LEU A 157 17.18 3.84 -9.69
CA LEU A 157 18.03 3.73 -8.51
C LEU A 157 18.34 2.28 -8.12
N TRP A 158 17.64 1.31 -8.66
CA TRP A 158 17.76 -0.09 -8.26
C TRP A 158 18.46 -0.99 -9.30
N LYS A 159 18.01 -0.95 -10.55
CA LYS A 159 18.41 -1.93 -11.59
C LYS A 159 19.48 -1.44 -12.60
N ASN A 160 19.80 -0.17 -12.63
CA ASN A 160 20.73 0.42 -13.61
C ASN A 160 22.13 0.67 -13.03
N ARG A 161 22.60 -0.17 -12.09
CA ARG A 161 23.91 -0.04 -11.44
C ARG A 161 24.87 -1.16 -11.85
N ASP A 162 24.87 -1.50 -13.13
CA ASP A 162 25.93 -2.34 -13.73
C ASP A 162 27.18 -1.50 -14.04
#